data_ebc50c875cfbddb65d42f5a0946dc093
#
_entry.id   ebc50c875cfbddb65d42f5a0946dc093
#
_cell.length_a   1.000
_cell.length_b   1.000
_cell.length_c   1.000
_cell.angle_alpha   90.00
_cell.angle_beta   90.00
_cell.angle_gamma   90.00
#
_symmetry.space_group_name_H-M   'P 1'
#
loop_
_entity.id
_entity.type
_entity.pdbx_description
1 polymer ?
#
loop_
_entity_poly.entity_id
_entity_poly.type
_entity_poly.pdbx_seq_one_letter_code
_entity_poly.pdbx_strand_id
1 'polypeptide(L)'
;MSFSSDIKKELCDVRELSPQQAEAMLYGIMYASRMDEGRPLIQTENIDLMNAAAELIRAVFPNVRTGIVRLVKNSGSLYTLKIRSGWEDIAERFGDFSSISREAVSGGDEESGAFLRGVFVSCGSVTDPNKEYHLELVLPENDRTPALLDFIAEHGMSLKETARGGARSKKTVLYAKESELIEDCLTYIGAANHSMEIMQVKIVKDFRNRVNRSVNCDCLLYTSDA
;
A
#
# COMPACT_ATOMS: atom_id res chain seq x y z
N MET A 1 3.12 -4.05 17.55
CA MET A 1 3.19 -3.45 16.19
C MET A 1 1.75 -3.21 15.74
N SER A 2 1.50 -2.38 14.73
CA SER A 2 0.13 -2.18 14.22
C SER A 2 -0.15 -3.14 13.08
N PHE A 3 -1.41 -3.53 12.88
CA PHE A 3 -1.84 -4.40 11.78
C PHE A 3 -1.27 -3.92 10.41
N SER A 4 -1.35 -2.62 10.12
CA SER A 4 -0.75 -2.04 8.91
C SER A 4 0.77 -2.19 8.83
N SER A 5 1.47 -2.15 9.96
CA SER A 5 2.93 -2.37 10.01
C SER A 5 3.30 -3.82 9.69
N ASP A 6 2.49 -4.77 10.16
CA ASP A 6 2.73 -6.19 9.95
C ASP A 6 2.48 -6.57 8.48
N ILE A 7 1.42 -6.01 7.84
CA ILE A 7 1.20 -6.11 6.38
C ILE A 7 2.41 -5.56 5.61
N LYS A 8 2.89 -4.37 5.96
CA LYS A 8 4.04 -3.78 5.27
C LYS A 8 5.30 -4.62 5.41
N LYS A 9 5.49 -5.26 6.57
CA LYS A 9 6.61 -6.18 6.79
C LYS A 9 6.51 -7.42 5.90
N GLU A 10 5.30 -8.03 5.77
CA GLU A 10 5.06 -9.14 4.82
C GLU A 10 5.40 -8.70 3.40
N LEU A 11 4.89 -7.55 2.97
CA LEU A 11 5.10 -7.04 1.62
C LEU A 11 6.54 -6.58 1.32
N CYS A 12 7.35 -6.28 2.33
CA CYS A 12 8.77 -5.93 2.15
C CYS A 12 9.69 -7.13 1.96
N ASP A 13 9.19 -8.36 1.98
CA ASP A 13 9.98 -9.54 1.61
C ASP A 13 10.07 -9.65 0.07
N VAL A 14 11.21 -9.21 -0.48
CA VAL A 14 11.42 -9.11 -1.93
C VAL A 14 12.20 -10.30 -2.53
N ARG A 15 12.51 -11.31 -1.72
CA ARG A 15 13.41 -12.41 -2.11
C ARG A 15 12.85 -13.31 -3.23
N GLU A 16 11.53 -13.43 -3.32
CA GLU A 16 10.84 -14.31 -4.27
C GLU A 16 10.32 -13.57 -5.53
N LEU A 17 10.62 -12.27 -5.65
CA LEU A 17 10.18 -11.49 -6.81
C LEU A 17 11.00 -11.86 -8.05
N SER A 18 10.32 -12.01 -9.19
CA SER A 18 10.98 -12.04 -10.50
C SER A 18 11.65 -10.68 -10.79
N PRO A 19 12.61 -10.62 -11.72
CA PRO A 19 13.22 -9.34 -12.10
C PRO A 19 12.20 -8.28 -12.53
N GLN A 20 11.16 -8.68 -13.24
CA GLN A 20 10.08 -7.79 -13.70
C GLN A 20 9.22 -7.30 -12.53
N GLN A 21 8.86 -8.19 -11.60
CA GLN A 21 8.14 -7.82 -10.39
C GLN A 21 8.98 -6.90 -9.49
N ALA A 22 10.29 -7.15 -9.36
CA ALA A 22 11.20 -6.30 -8.60
C ALA A 22 11.28 -4.88 -9.19
N GLU A 23 11.34 -4.78 -10.52
CA GLU A 23 11.31 -3.50 -11.24
C GLU A 23 9.98 -2.77 -11.02
N ALA A 24 8.85 -3.45 -11.22
CA ALA A 24 7.52 -2.88 -11.03
C ALA A 24 7.29 -2.42 -9.57
N MET A 25 7.71 -3.22 -8.59
CA MET A 25 7.61 -2.84 -7.18
C MET A 25 8.47 -1.61 -6.85
N LEU A 26 9.71 -1.56 -7.36
CA LEU A 26 10.58 -0.39 -7.19
C LEU A 26 9.95 0.85 -7.82
N TYR A 27 9.40 0.72 -9.02
CA TYR A 27 8.69 1.80 -9.68
C TYR A 27 7.52 2.29 -8.83
N GLY A 28 6.71 1.40 -8.25
CA GLY A 28 5.60 1.74 -7.35
C GLY A 28 6.06 2.49 -6.09
N ILE A 29 7.18 2.08 -5.47
CA ILE A 29 7.77 2.78 -4.33
C ILE A 29 8.17 4.21 -4.73
N MET A 30 8.81 4.38 -5.88
CA MET A 30 9.24 5.69 -6.37
C MET A 30 8.05 6.56 -6.79
N TYR A 31 7.06 5.99 -7.48
CA TYR A 31 5.83 6.66 -7.89
C TYR A 31 5.05 7.23 -6.70
N ALA A 32 4.97 6.48 -5.61
CA ALA A 32 4.27 6.88 -4.39
C ALA A 32 5.13 7.73 -3.44
N SER A 33 6.39 8.03 -3.80
CA SER A 33 7.27 8.89 -3.01
C SER A 33 7.03 10.37 -3.31
N ARG A 34 7.37 11.23 -2.32
CA ARG A 34 7.42 12.67 -2.53
C ARG A 34 8.51 13.01 -3.55
N MET A 35 8.28 14.03 -4.38
CA MET A 35 9.31 14.56 -5.27
C MET A 35 10.14 15.65 -4.58
N ASP A 36 11.45 15.59 -4.82
CA ASP A 36 12.42 16.59 -4.41
C ASP A 36 13.30 16.91 -5.62
N GLU A 37 13.25 18.15 -6.11
CA GLU A 37 13.94 18.59 -7.34
C GLU A 37 13.73 17.65 -8.55
N GLY A 38 12.49 17.17 -8.74
CA GLY A 38 12.13 16.25 -9.83
C GLY A 38 12.59 14.80 -9.63
N ARG A 39 13.07 14.43 -8.44
CA ARG A 39 13.51 13.06 -8.10
C ARG A 39 12.69 12.48 -6.95
N PRO A 40 12.34 11.19 -6.98
CA PRO A 40 11.65 10.55 -5.85
C PRO A 40 12.52 10.57 -4.60
N LEU A 41 11.98 11.12 -3.52
CA LEU A 41 12.59 11.12 -2.20
C LEU A 41 11.97 9.98 -1.37
N ILE A 42 12.64 8.83 -1.33
CA ILE A 42 12.19 7.70 -0.49
C ILE A 42 12.55 8.01 0.96
N GLN A 43 11.54 8.36 1.74
CA GLN A 43 11.68 8.71 3.15
C GLN A 43 10.61 8.01 3.99
N THR A 44 11.03 7.27 5.02
CA THR A 44 10.12 6.44 5.84
C THR A 44 10.66 6.24 7.26
N GLU A 45 9.75 5.99 8.20
CA GLU A 45 10.09 5.51 9.54
C GLU A 45 10.18 3.97 9.59
N ASN A 46 9.74 3.29 8.53
CA ASN A 46 9.77 1.83 8.41
C ASN A 46 11.12 1.37 7.84
N ILE A 47 11.91 0.67 8.65
CA ILE A 47 13.22 0.15 8.24
C ILE A 47 13.10 -0.99 7.22
N ASP A 48 12.02 -1.79 7.27
CA ASP A 48 11.82 -2.91 6.34
C ASP A 48 11.60 -2.36 4.93
N LEU A 49 10.77 -1.31 4.78
CA LEU A 49 10.61 -0.61 3.49
C LEU A 49 11.93 -0.01 3.00
N MET A 50 12.71 0.59 3.90
CA MET A 50 14.00 1.19 3.52
C MET A 50 14.99 0.14 3.00
N ASN A 51 15.04 -1.02 3.65
CA ASN A 51 15.90 -2.14 3.24
C ASN A 51 15.42 -2.73 1.90
N ALA A 52 14.11 -2.97 1.75
CA ALA A 52 13.52 -3.46 0.52
C ALA A 52 13.81 -2.52 -0.67
N ALA A 53 13.60 -1.20 -0.50
CA ALA A 53 13.90 -0.23 -1.54
C ALA A 53 15.39 -0.22 -1.95
N ALA A 54 16.30 -0.32 -0.97
CA ALA A 54 17.72 -0.38 -1.26
C ALA A 54 18.14 -1.69 -1.95
N GLU A 55 17.50 -2.81 -1.63
CA GLU A 55 17.71 -4.10 -2.27
C GLU A 55 17.19 -4.09 -3.70
N LEU A 56 15.97 -3.61 -3.91
CA LEU A 56 15.37 -3.48 -5.23
C LEU A 56 16.19 -2.58 -6.16
N ILE A 57 16.68 -1.43 -5.67
CA ILE A 57 17.55 -0.56 -6.48
C ILE A 57 18.82 -1.30 -6.91
N ARG A 58 19.45 -2.06 -6.01
CA ARG A 58 20.66 -2.81 -6.36
C ARG A 58 20.38 -3.93 -7.36
N ALA A 59 19.21 -4.57 -7.26
CA ALA A 59 18.83 -5.65 -8.17
C ALA A 59 18.49 -5.13 -9.57
N VAL A 60 17.71 -4.03 -9.66
CA VAL A 60 17.22 -3.47 -10.92
C VAL A 60 18.28 -2.58 -11.60
N PHE A 61 19.01 -1.78 -10.81
CA PHE A 61 20.00 -0.81 -11.28
C PHE A 61 21.38 -1.04 -10.62
N PRO A 62 22.15 -2.04 -11.06
CA PRO A 62 23.43 -2.42 -10.40
C PRO A 62 24.49 -1.30 -10.44
N ASN A 63 24.39 -0.35 -11.37
CA ASN A 63 25.31 0.79 -11.48
C ASN A 63 24.95 1.96 -10.57
N VAL A 64 23.70 1.99 -10.03
CA VAL A 64 23.23 3.05 -9.16
C VAL A 64 23.84 2.93 -7.77
N ARG A 65 24.40 4.02 -7.26
CA ARG A 65 24.94 4.09 -5.90
C ARG A 65 23.94 4.80 -4.99
N THR A 66 23.59 4.13 -3.90
CA THR A 66 22.68 4.67 -2.88
C THR A 66 23.37 4.83 -1.53
N GLY A 67 22.76 5.61 -0.68
CA GLY A 67 23.14 5.74 0.72
C GLY A 67 21.92 5.99 1.60
N ILE A 68 21.85 5.33 2.74
CA ILE A 68 20.77 5.53 3.72
C ILE A 68 21.27 6.50 4.79
N VAL A 69 20.49 7.55 5.01
CA VAL A 69 20.70 8.52 6.11
C VAL A 69 19.62 8.25 7.16
N ARG A 70 20.02 8.08 8.41
CA ARG A 70 19.14 7.93 9.56
C ARG A 70 19.15 9.21 10.38
N LEU A 71 17.98 9.80 10.57
CA LEU A 71 17.76 10.93 11.50
C LEU A 71 17.00 10.38 12.72
N VAL A 72 17.63 10.43 13.89
CA VAL A 72 17.01 10.04 15.15
C VAL A 72 16.20 11.20 15.70
N LYS A 73 14.91 10.97 15.97
CA LYS A 73 13.96 11.91 16.58
C LYS A 73 13.51 11.37 17.94
N ASN A 74 12.91 12.20 18.77
CA ASN A 74 12.36 11.76 20.07
C ASN A 74 11.26 10.68 19.92
N SER A 75 10.55 10.67 18.79
CA SER A 75 9.45 9.73 18.49
C SER A 75 9.87 8.50 17.67
N GLY A 76 11.16 8.39 17.28
CA GLY A 76 11.62 7.29 16.43
C GLY A 76 12.76 7.67 15.49
N SER A 77 12.96 6.89 14.45
CA SER A 77 14.00 7.13 13.43
C SER A 77 13.37 7.36 12.08
N LEU A 78 13.79 8.40 11.39
CA LEU A 78 13.41 8.68 10.01
C LEU A 78 14.58 8.27 9.11
N TYR A 79 14.32 7.39 8.16
CA TYR A 79 15.29 6.93 7.17
C TYR A 79 15.04 7.65 5.84
N THR A 80 16.12 8.05 5.19
CA THR A 80 16.07 8.68 3.85
C THR A 80 17.06 7.96 2.96
N LEU A 81 16.59 7.41 1.83
CA LEU A 81 17.43 6.82 0.82
C LEU A 81 17.83 7.94 -0.16
N LYS A 82 19.14 8.11 -0.33
CA LYS A 82 19.72 9.08 -1.27
C LYS A 82 20.37 8.35 -2.43
N ILE A 83 20.01 8.69 -3.64
CA ILE A 83 20.70 8.27 -4.85
C ILE A 83 21.91 9.16 -5.02
N ARG A 84 23.13 8.60 -4.94
CA ARG A 84 24.39 9.34 -5.01
C ARG A 84 24.91 9.48 -6.44
N SER A 85 24.69 8.46 -7.27
CA SER A 85 25.05 8.45 -8.70
C SER A 85 24.20 7.47 -9.47
N GLY A 86 24.10 7.64 -10.80
CA GLY A 86 23.33 6.77 -11.69
C GLY A 86 21.84 7.09 -11.73
N TRP A 87 21.46 8.32 -11.39
CA TRP A 87 20.06 8.76 -11.51
C TRP A 87 19.56 8.71 -12.95
N GLU A 88 20.44 8.94 -13.90
CA GLU A 88 20.16 8.97 -15.33
C GLU A 88 19.59 7.62 -15.81
N ASP A 89 20.12 6.49 -15.31
CA ASP A 89 19.64 5.14 -15.63
C ASP A 89 18.19 4.94 -15.14
N ILE A 90 17.86 5.46 -13.95
CA ILE A 90 16.50 5.41 -13.39
C ILE A 90 15.55 6.30 -14.18
N ALA A 91 15.97 7.52 -14.51
CA ALA A 91 15.16 8.49 -15.23
C ALA A 91 14.88 8.03 -16.67
N GLU A 92 15.85 7.40 -17.35
CA GLU A 92 15.68 6.81 -18.66
C GLU A 92 14.64 5.66 -18.64
N ARG A 93 14.68 4.82 -17.60
CA ARG A 93 13.79 3.65 -17.49
C ARG A 93 12.39 3.98 -16.99
N PHE A 94 12.28 4.85 -15.99
CA PHE A 94 11.02 5.13 -15.30
C PHE A 94 10.33 6.43 -15.69
N GLY A 95 11.04 7.34 -16.38
CA GLY A 95 10.52 8.64 -16.77
C GLY A 95 10.43 9.63 -15.61
N ASP A 96 9.51 10.57 -15.73
CA ASP A 96 9.34 11.70 -14.77
C ASP A 96 8.30 11.44 -13.67
N PHE A 97 7.69 10.26 -13.64
CA PHE A 97 6.63 9.85 -12.70
C PHE A 97 5.34 10.70 -12.78
N SER A 98 5.13 11.50 -13.82
CA SER A 98 3.89 12.27 -14.01
C SER A 98 2.70 11.39 -14.36
N SER A 99 2.97 10.24 -14.98
CA SER A 99 2.00 9.21 -15.34
C SER A 99 2.55 7.82 -14.98
N ILE A 100 1.69 6.79 -14.99
CA ILE A 100 2.15 5.43 -14.78
C ILE A 100 2.77 4.91 -16.08
N SER A 101 4.07 4.59 -16.03
CA SER A 101 4.80 4.01 -17.15
C SER A 101 4.29 2.59 -17.43
N ARG A 102 3.66 2.40 -18.58
CA ARG A 102 3.20 1.08 -18.97
C ARG A 102 4.35 0.11 -19.26
N GLU A 103 5.53 0.60 -19.59
CA GLU A 103 6.72 -0.23 -19.78
C GLU A 103 7.24 -0.80 -18.46
N ALA A 104 7.18 0.00 -17.37
CA ALA A 104 7.61 -0.42 -16.04
C ALA A 104 6.64 -1.42 -15.37
N VAL A 105 5.39 -1.50 -15.87
CA VAL A 105 4.35 -2.43 -15.39
C VAL A 105 3.85 -3.37 -16.50
N SER A 106 4.63 -3.53 -17.57
CA SER A 106 4.29 -4.39 -18.71
C SER A 106 4.64 -5.84 -18.44
N GLY A 107 3.69 -6.67 -18.16
CA GLY A 107 3.91 -8.11 -17.91
C GLY A 107 2.64 -8.84 -17.57
N GLY A 108 1.64 -8.11 -17.10
CA GLY A 108 0.35 -8.66 -16.71
C GLY A 108 -0.01 -8.37 -15.26
N ASP A 109 -0.85 -9.23 -14.68
CA ASP A 109 -1.39 -9.02 -13.34
C ASP A 109 -0.31 -9.12 -12.24
N GLU A 110 0.73 -9.92 -12.43
CA GLU A 110 1.80 -10.09 -11.45
C GLU A 110 2.64 -8.82 -11.29
N GLU A 111 3.02 -8.17 -12.40
CA GLU A 111 3.77 -6.91 -12.40
C GLU A 111 2.90 -5.74 -11.93
N SER A 112 1.64 -5.72 -12.35
CA SER A 112 0.66 -4.74 -11.86
C SER A 112 0.43 -4.88 -10.35
N GLY A 113 0.34 -6.11 -9.84
CA GLY A 113 0.28 -6.41 -8.40
C GLY A 113 1.55 -5.95 -7.68
N ALA A 114 2.73 -6.21 -8.24
CA ALA A 114 4.00 -5.78 -7.69
C ALA A 114 4.14 -4.24 -7.67
N PHE A 115 3.68 -3.54 -8.71
CA PHE A 115 3.60 -2.07 -8.72
C PHE A 115 2.71 -1.55 -7.58
N LEU A 116 1.49 -2.07 -7.44
CA LEU A 116 0.56 -1.68 -6.38
C LEU A 116 1.08 -2.07 -4.99
N ARG A 117 1.83 -3.18 -4.86
CA ARG A 117 2.58 -3.54 -3.65
C ARG A 117 3.57 -2.44 -3.27
N GLY A 118 4.35 -1.93 -4.22
CA GLY A 118 5.27 -0.80 -4.03
C GLY A 118 4.57 0.48 -3.60
N VAL A 119 3.44 0.81 -4.23
CA VAL A 119 2.59 1.94 -3.85
C VAL A 119 2.09 1.77 -2.41
N PHE A 120 1.53 0.59 -2.09
CA PHE A 120 0.95 0.34 -0.77
C PHE A 120 1.98 0.41 0.36
N VAL A 121 3.17 -0.19 0.22
CA VAL A 121 4.19 -0.12 1.28
C VAL A 121 4.65 1.31 1.54
N SER A 122 4.60 2.18 0.52
CA SER A 122 5.01 3.59 0.61
C SER A 122 3.93 4.48 1.24
N CYS A 123 2.70 4.42 0.77
CA CYS A 123 1.64 5.38 1.14
C CYS A 123 0.34 4.72 1.63
N GLY A 124 0.26 3.39 1.66
CA GLY A 124 -0.94 2.66 2.08
C GLY A 124 -1.02 2.46 3.59
N SER A 125 -2.23 2.24 4.07
CA SER A 125 -2.50 1.78 5.43
C SER A 125 -3.79 0.97 5.50
N VAL A 126 -3.87 0.05 6.47
CA VAL A 126 -5.07 -0.74 6.77
C VAL A 126 -5.31 -0.71 8.27
N THR A 127 -6.55 -0.44 8.66
CA THR A 127 -6.95 -0.48 10.07
C THR A 127 -7.08 -1.94 10.53
N ASP A 128 -6.85 -2.21 11.81
CA ASP A 128 -7.07 -3.52 12.42
C ASP A 128 -8.53 -3.98 12.18
N PRO A 129 -8.73 -5.14 11.52
CA PRO A 129 -10.06 -5.63 11.14
C PRO A 129 -10.97 -5.91 12.33
N ASN A 130 -10.42 -6.08 13.54
CA ASN A 130 -11.23 -6.20 14.75
C ASN A 130 -11.95 -4.89 15.08
N LYS A 131 -11.39 -3.74 14.72
CA LYS A 131 -11.98 -2.41 14.93
C LYS A 131 -12.91 -2.05 13.79
N GLU A 132 -12.35 -1.85 12.59
CA GLU A 132 -13.12 -1.48 11.40
C GLU A 132 -12.42 -1.97 10.13
N TYR A 133 -13.18 -2.12 9.05
CA TYR A 133 -12.63 -2.39 7.72
C TYR A 133 -12.33 -1.05 7.05
N HIS A 134 -11.06 -0.73 6.92
CA HIS A 134 -10.63 0.51 6.28
C HIS A 134 -9.23 0.36 5.69
N LEU A 135 -9.13 0.48 4.37
CA LEU A 135 -7.88 0.59 3.62
C LEU A 135 -7.81 1.99 3.04
N GLU A 136 -6.65 2.62 3.11
CA GLU A 136 -6.42 3.90 2.45
C GLU A 136 -5.04 3.98 1.78
N LEU A 137 -4.98 4.73 0.67
CA LEU A 137 -3.75 5.15 0.00
C LEU A 137 -3.74 6.69 -0.01
N VAL A 138 -2.65 7.28 0.50
CA VAL A 138 -2.48 8.74 0.58
C VAL A 138 -1.18 9.13 -0.09
N LEU A 139 -1.25 9.47 -1.38
CA LEU A 139 -0.07 9.91 -2.12
C LEU A 139 0.43 11.26 -1.58
N PRO A 140 1.75 11.47 -1.55
CA PRO A 140 2.31 12.79 -1.22
C PRO A 140 1.90 13.87 -2.21
N GLU A 141 1.84 13.52 -3.50
CA GLU A 141 1.49 14.40 -4.62
C GLU A 141 0.08 14.06 -5.14
N ASN A 142 -0.84 15.01 -5.05
CA ASN A 142 -2.25 14.80 -5.42
C ASN A 142 -2.49 14.64 -6.93
N ASP A 143 -1.62 15.21 -7.76
CA ASP A 143 -1.70 15.17 -9.23
C ASP A 143 -1.59 13.76 -9.82
N ARG A 144 -0.95 12.83 -9.08
CA ARG A 144 -0.81 11.43 -9.48
C ARG A 144 -1.99 10.55 -9.06
N THR A 145 -2.84 11.04 -8.18
CA THR A 145 -3.95 10.25 -7.62
C THR A 145 -4.97 9.81 -8.69
N PRO A 146 -5.38 10.64 -9.68
CA PRO A 146 -6.30 10.20 -10.71
C PRO A 146 -5.76 9.04 -11.54
N ALA A 147 -4.49 9.12 -11.99
CA ALA A 147 -3.87 8.06 -12.77
C ALA A 147 -3.75 6.75 -11.98
N LEU A 148 -3.47 6.83 -10.66
CA LEU A 148 -3.47 5.65 -9.80
C LEU A 148 -4.87 5.06 -9.61
N LEU A 149 -5.89 5.90 -9.46
CA LEU A 149 -7.27 5.45 -9.33
C LEU A 149 -7.73 4.70 -10.58
N ASP A 150 -7.45 5.27 -11.77
CA ASP A 150 -7.77 4.65 -13.05
C ASP A 150 -7.04 3.30 -13.21
N PHE A 151 -5.74 3.25 -12.87
CA PHE A 151 -4.95 2.02 -12.91
C PHE A 151 -5.54 0.94 -11.99
N ILE A 152 -5.91 1.28 -10.77
CA ILE A 152 -6.53 0.36 -9.81
C ILE A 152 -7.87 -0.16 -10.35
N ALA A 153 -8.67 0.72 -10.97
CA ALA A 153 -9.96 0.35 -11.56
C ALA A 153 -9.80 -0.58 -12.78
N GLU A 154 -8.78 -0.38 -13.62
CA GLU A 154 -8.43 -1.28 -14.75
C GLU A 154 -8.17 -2.73 -14.27
N HIS A 155 -7.72 -2.90 -13.02
CA HIS A 155 -7.45 -4.22 -12.41
C HIS A 155 -8.61 -4.72 -11.52
N GLY A 156 -9.83 -4.21 -11.73
CA GLY A 156 -11.06 -4.70 -11.09
C GLY A 156 -11.27 -4.24 -9.65
N MET A 157 -10.44 -3.34 -9.12
CA MET A 157 -10.58 -2.81 -7.76
C MET A 157 -11.18 -1.41 -7.81
N SER A 158 -12.29 -1.18 -7.08
CA SER A 158 -13.02 0.10 -7.10
C SER A 158 -12.83 0.86 -5.78
N LEU A 159 -11.75 1.62 -5.65
CA LEU A 159 -11.54 2.50 -4.52
C LEU A 159 -12.37 3.78 -4.65
N LYS A 160 -12.79 4.31 -3.50
CA LYS A 160 -13.48 5.60 -3.41
C LYS A 160 -12.47 6.71 -3.16
N GLU A 161 -12.80 7.90 -3.60
CA GLU A 161 -11.97 9.09 -3.39
C GLU A 161 -12.62 10.03 -2.36
N THR A 162 -11.80 10.58 -1.46
CA THR A 162 -12.21 11.65 -0.55
C THR A 162 -11.06 12.64 -0.34
N ALA A 163 -11.40 13.83 0.13
CA ALA A 163 -10.40 14.85 0.44
C ALA A 163 -10.23 14.99 1.95
N ARG A 164 -9.00 14.97 2.43
CA ARG A 164 -8.64 15.14 3.83
C ARG A 164 -7.73 16.36 4.00
N GLY A 165 -7.95 17.12 5.07
CA GLY A 165 -7.12 18.29 5.41
C GLY A 165 -7.83 19.62 5.21
N GLY A 166 -7.19 20.72 5.68
CA GLY A 166 -7.70 22.08 5.53
C GLY A 166 -7.32 22.72 4.21
N ALA A 167 -7.80 23.94 3.96
CA ALA A 167 -7.63 24.66 2.69
C ALA A 167 -6.16 24.78 2.19
N ARG A 168 -5.17 24.75 3.09
CA ARG A 168 -3.74 24.85 2.76
C ARG A 168 -3.02 23.50 2.57
N SER A 169 -3.66 22.37 2.90
CA SER A 169 -3.06 21.02 2.90
C SER A 169 -4.10 19.96 2.57
N LYS A 170 -4.89 20.22 1.53
CA LYS A 170 -5.90 19.26 1.06
C LYS A 170 -5.20 18.11 0.35
N LYS A 171 -5.31 16.89 0.89
CA LYS A 171 -4.83 15.64 0.27
C LYS A 171 -6.00 14.82 -0.23
N THR A 172 -5.83 14.23 -1.37
CA THR A 172 -6.74 13.21 -1.89
C THR A 172 -6.37 11.87 -1.27
N VAL A 173 -7.38 11.16 -0.78
CA VAL A 173 -7.27 9.84 -0.16
C VAL A 173 -8.11 8.86 -0.98
N LEU A 174 -7.49 7.81 -1.48
CA LEU A 174 -8.20 6.66 -2.05
C LEU A 174 -8.47 5.67 -0.92
N TYR A 175 -9.70 5.15 -0.82
CA TYR A 175 -10.06 4.27 0.29
C TYR A 175 -11.08 3.20 -0.06
N ALA A 176 -11.06 2.10 0.71
CA ALA A 176 -12.08 1.06 0.75
C ALA A 176 -12.56 0.81 2.18
N LYS A 177 -13.85 0.47 2.34
CA LYS A 177 -14.46 0.07 3.63
C LYS A 177 -15.14 -1.29 3.56
N GLU A 178 -15.32 -1.81 2.39
CA GLU A 178 -15.88 -3.15 2.14
C GLU A 178 -14.79 -4.20 2.41
N SER A 179 -15.06 -5.15 3.33
CA SER A 179 -14.08 -6.18 3.70
C SER A 179 -13.61 -6.99 2.50
N GLU A 180 -14.52 -7.36 1.61
CA GLU A 180 -14.22 -8.15 0.39
C GLU A 180 -13.26 -7.40 -0.52
N LEU A 181 -13.51 -6.11 -0.79
CA LEU A 181 -12.61 -5.30 -1.60
C LEU A 181 -11.22 -5.16 -0.96
N ILE A 182 -11.14 -5.05 0.38
CA ILE A 182 -9.85 -4.98 1.10
C ILE A 182 -9.12 -6.33 1.01
N GLU A 183 -9.84 -7.45 1.17
CA GLU A 183 -9.30 -8.80 1.00
C GLU A 183 -8.73 -8.99 -0.42
N ASP A 184 -9.47 -8.57 -1.45
CA ASP A 184 -9.05 -8.62 -2.86
C ASP A 184 -7.79 -7.75 -3.10
N CYS A 185 -7.80 -6.50 -2.62
CA CYS A 185 -6.64 -5.61 -2.73
C CYS A 185 -5.39 -6.22 -2.08
N LEU A 186 -5.50 -6.75 -0.86
CA LEU A 186 -4.37 -7.34 -0.15
C LEU A 186 -3.86 -8.61 -0.84
N THR A 187 -4.76 -9.44 -1.34
CA THR A 187 -4.39 -10.64 -2.11
C THR A 187 -3.66 -10.25 -3.39
N TYR A 188 -4.18 -9.27 -4.12
CA TYR A 188 -3.61 -8.81 -5.39
C TYR A 188 -2.19 -8.26 -5.23
N ILE A 189 -1.90 -7.54 -4.15
CA ILE A 189 -0.55 -7.01 -3.85
C ILE A 189 0.37 -8.02 -3.18
N GLY A 190 -0.12 -9.23 -2.87
CA GLY A 190 0.68 -10.32 -2.31
C GLY A 190 0.71 -10.39 -0.78
N ALA A 191 -0.20 -9.71 -0.05
CA ALA A 191 -0.36 -9.81 1.40
C ALA A 191 -1.38 -10.91 1.78
N ALA A 192 -1.15 -12.13 1.28
CA ALA A 192 -2.11 -13.23 1.40
C ALA A 192 -2.39 -13.64 2.86
N ASN A 193 -1.37 -13.61 3.74
CA ASN A 193 -1.56 -13.96 5.15
C ASN A 193 -2.53 -13.00 5.84
N HIS A 194 -2.36 -11.69 5.62
CA HIS A 194 -3.23 -10.68 6.23
C HIS A 194 -4.60 -10.59 5.55
N SER A 195 -4.72 -10.90 4.26
CA SER A 195 -6.01 -11.08 3.59
C SER A 195 -6.82 -12.21 4.26
N MET A 196 -6.18 -13.36 4.51
CA MET A 196 -6.81 -14.48 5.24
C MET A 196 -7.20 -14.11 6.67
N GLU A 197 -6.40 -13.28 7.36
CA GLU A 197 -6.72 -12.80 8.71
C GLU A 197 -7.99 -11.93 8.70
N ILE A 198 -8.15 -11.03 7.72
CA ILE A 198 -9.38 -10.24 7.55
C ILE A 198 -10.58 -11.15 7.33
N MET A 199 -10.47 -12.16 6.46
CA MET A 199 -11.52 -13.14 6.19
C MET A 199 -11.92 -13.90 7.47
N GLN A 200 -10.96 -14.34 8.29
CA GLN A 200 -11.22 -15.01 9.56
C GLN A 200 -11.99 -14.11 10.53
N VAL A 201 -11.55 -12.84 10.68
CA VAL A 201 -12.25 -11.86 11.53
C VAL A 201 -13.69 -11.63 11.04
N LYS A 202 -13.91 -11.56 9.73
CA LYS A 202 -15.23 -11.41 9.13
C LYS A 202 -16.14 -12.58 9.49
N ILE A 203 -15.68 -13.83 9.31
CA ILE A 203 -16.44 -15.04 9.66
C ILE A 203 -16.86 -15.01 11.14
N VAL A 204 -15.94 -14.68 12.04
CA VAL A 204 -16.23 -14.60 13.49
C VAL A 204 -17.25 -13.51 13.80
N LYS A 205 -17.13 -12.32 13.19
CA LYS A 205 -18.10 -11.22 13.36
C LYS A 205 -19.49 -11.63 12.84
N ASP A 206 -19.58 -12.25 11.68
CA ASP A 206 -20.85 -12.69 11.09
C ASP A 206 -21.51 -13.79 11.92
N PHE A 207 -20.73 -14.73 12.45
CA PHE A 207 -21.24 -15.75 13.36
C PHE A 207 -21.82 -15.12 14.64
N ARG A 208 -21.08 -14.22 15.29
CA ARG A 208 -21.56 -13.51 16.49
C ARG A 208 -22.84 -12.71 16.21
N ASN A 209 -22.91 -12.02 15.09
CA ASN A 209 -24.09 -11.26 14.70
C ASN A 209 -25.30 -12.17 14.48
N ARG A 210 -25.11 -13.36 13.89
CA ARG A 210 -26.17 -14.36 13.69
C ARG A 210 -26.70 -14.87 15.03
N VAL A 211 -25.79 -15.26 15.94
CA VAL A 211 -26.17 -15.72 17.30
C VAL A 211 -26.93 -14.64 18.06
N ASN A 212 -26.42 -13.39 18.05
CA ASN A 212 -27.09 -12.29 18.74
C ASN A 212 -28.49 -12.02 18.18
N ARG A 213 -28.68 -12.11 16.85
CA ARG A 213 -30.01 -11.94 16.24
C ARG A 213 -30.98 -13.07 16.66
N SER A 214 -30.51 -14.32 16.70
CA SER A 214 -31.31 -15.47 17.17
C SER A 214 -31.75 -15.29 18.62
N VAL A 215 -30.81 -14.98 19.52
CA VAL A 215 -31.11 -14.76 20.95
C VAL A 215 -32.08 -13.58 21.13
N ASN A 216 -31.93 -12.48 20.39
CA ASN A 216 -32.83 -11.36 20.49
C ASN A 216 -34.25 -11.69 19.95
N CYS A 217 -34.37 -12.51 18.89
CA CYS A 217 -35.66 -13.01 18.42
C CYS A 217 -36.34 -13.89 19.48
N ASP A 218 -35.62 -14.82 20.09
CA ASP A 218 -36.14 -15.68 21.14
C ASP A 218 -36.63 -14.89 22.35
N CYS A 219 -35.85 -13.88 22.80
CA CYS A 219 -36.27 -13.00 23.90
C CYS A 219 -37.54 -12.22 23.58
N LEU A 220 -37.72 -11.74 22.32
CA LEU A 220 -38.93 -11.02 21.92
C LEU A 220 -40.18 -11.93 21.87
N LEU A 221 -40.03 -13.19 21.47
CA LEU A 221 -41.12 -14.16 21.47
C LEU A 221 -41.61 -14.46 22.88
N TYR A 222 -40.71 -14.62 23.87
CA TYR A 222 -41.06 -14.84 25.26
C TYR A 222 -41.70 -13.65 25.96
N THR A 223 -41.48 -12.42 25.48
CA THR A 223 -42.07 -11.20 26.07
C THR A 223 -43.43 -10.83 25.48
N SER A 224 -43.82 -11.42 24.33
CA SER A 224 -45.14 -11.15 23.71
C SER A 224 -46.27 -12.11 24.18
N ASP A 225 -45.95 -13.18 24.91
CA ASP A 225 -46.91 -14.14 25.45
C ASP A 225 -47.25 -13.90 26.95
N ALA A 226 -46.84 -12.78 27.52
CA ALA A 226 -47.17 -12.34 28.89
C ALA A 226 -48.05 -11.09 28.83
#